data_426414334cca6bc6fbe1e21d22309e2f
#
_entry.id   426414334cca6bc6fbe1e21d22309e2f
#
_cell.length_a   1.000
_cell.length_b   1.000
_cell.length_c   1.000
_cell.angle_alpha   90.00
_cell.angle_beta   90.00
_cell.angle_gamma   90.00
#
_symmetry.space_group_name_H-M   'P 1'
#
loop_
_entity.id
_entity.type
_entity.pdbx_description
1 polymer ?
#
loop_
_entity_poly.entity_id
_entity_poly.type
_entity_poly.pdbx_seq_one_letter_code
_entity_poly.pdbx_strand_id
1 'polypeptide(L)'
;MAGDRSMLLNLRDFVRTLLRLPSQRDKVESLEVNMFSLNRKEDQVPRAIGRRSFLIGAGATAAALACGYFQRSEPARAAEPTSDLPKKVSIVEFSDSSQRKTVVSLPTVIKTEDEWRKQLSPDSFEVTRRAATESPYTNENPNEHAKGVFRCICCDTALFDSSTKFESGTGWPSFWAPIAKENILESTDNSFGMVRTAVSCRRCDAHLGHVFDDGPPPTGLRYCMNSVAMRFAKAS
;
A
#
# COMPACT_ATOMS: atom_id res chain seq x y z
N MET A 1 15.39 67.55 -15.08
CA MET A 1 14.95 66.17 -15.27
C MET A 1 16.08 65.27 -14.79
N ALA A 2 16.04 64.85 -13.54
CA ALA A 2 17.01 63.96 -12.91
C ALA A 2 16.39 62.59 -12.76
N GLY A 3 16.87 61.62 -13.55
CA GLY A 3 16.40 60.24 -13.57
C GLY A 3 17.18 59.39 -12.54
N ASP A 4 16.39 58.69 -11.82
CA ASP A 4 16.67 57.79 -10.71
C ASP A 4 17.71 56.69 -11.04
N ARG A 5 18.86 56.69 -10.32
CA ARG A 5 19.94 55.70 -10.40
C ARG A 5 20.03 54.78 -9.16
N SER A 6 18.96 54.65 -8.37
CA SER A 6 19.06 53.99 -7.05
C SER A 6 18.58 52.50 -7.04
N MET A 7 18.25 51.87 -8.19
CA MET A 7 17.65 50.54 -8.20
C MET A 7 18.57 49.38 -8.66
N LEU A 8 19.85 49.62 -8.90
CA LEU A 8 20.79 48.59 -9.40
C LEU A 8 21.83 48.05 -8.38
N LEU A 9 21.77 48.50 -7.11
CA LEU A 9 22.75 48.11 -6.09
C LEU A 9 22.30 46.94 -5.19
N ASN A 10 21.04 46.51 -5.26
CA ASN A 10 20.53 45.49 -4.32
C ASN A 10 20.62 44.01 -4.79
N LEU A 11 20.98 43.74 -6.04
CA LEU A 11 21.03 42.37 -6.54
C LEU A 11 22.35 41.67 -6.29
N ARG A 12 23.46 42.43 -6.20
CA ARG A 12 24.81 41.89 -5.93
C ARG A 12 25.04 41.53 -4.46
N ASP A 13 24.43 42.27 -3.55
CA ASP A 13 24.56 42.01 -2.11
C ASP A 13 23.65 40.87 -1.65
N PHE A 14 22.52 40.66 -2.30
CA PHE A 14 21.66 39.53 -2.04
C PHE A 14 22.27 38.17 -2.44
N VAL A 15 22.99 38.13 -3.56
CA VAL A 15 23.69 36.92 -4.01
C VAL A 15 24.91 36.59 -3.13
N ARG A 16 25.57 37.56 -2.54
CA ARG A 16 26.69 37.34 -1.61
C ARG A 16 26.27 36.80 -0.24
N THR A 17 25.05 37.08 0.19
CA THR A 17 24.51 36.61 1.47
C THR A 17 24.01 35.13 1.36
N LEU A 18 23.58 34.67 0.17
CA LEU A 18 23.18 33.30 -0.06
C LEU A 18 24.32 32.28 -0.14
N LEU A 19 25.58 32.74 -0.35
CA LEU A 19 26.77 31.88 -0.43
C LEU A 19 27.47 31.63 0.92
N ARG A 20 26.88 32.08 2.04
CA ARG A 20 27.47 31.91 3.40
C ARG A 20 26.66 30.95 4.32
N LEU A 21 25.72 30.18 3.81
CA LEU A 21 25.09 29.15 4.60
C LEU A 21 25.93 27.86 4.50
N PRO A 22 26.38 27.26 5.62
CA PRO A 22 27.08 26.00 5.59
C PRO A 22 26.21 24.92 4.97
N SER A 23 26.79 24.20 4.02
CA SER A 23 26.16 23.09 3.32
C SER A 23 25.55 22.10 4.31
N GLN A 24 24.29 21.74 4.11
CA GLN A 24 23.59 20.71 4.89
C GLN A 24 24.20 19.30 4.73
N ARG A 25 25.25 19.15 3.90
CA ARG A 25 25.94 17.88 3.67
C ARG A 25 26.63 17.34 4.92
N ASP A 26 27.17 18.20 5.76
CA ASP A 26 27.95 17.78 6.94
C ASP A 26 27.06 17.26 8.11
N LYS A 27 25.75 17.51 8.06
CA LYS A 27 24.80 16.98 9.06
C LYS A 27 24.29 15.58 8.75
N VAL A 28 24.37 15.13 7.51
CA VAL A 28 23.90 13.80 7.12
C VAL A 28 24.96 12.75 7.40
N GLU A 29 26.26 13.05 7.20
CA GLU A 29 27.35 12.11 7.50
C GLU A 29 27.53 11.82 9.00
N SER A 30 27.22 12.77 9.89
CA SER A 30 27.32 12.54 11.34
C SER A 30 26.18 11.67 11.93
N LEU A 31 25.06 11.49 11.21
CA LEU A 31 23.95 10.64 11.64
C LEU A 31 24.11 9.19 11.17
N GLU A 32 24.79 8.94 10.05
CA GLU A 32 25.02 7.57 9.57
C GLU A 32 26.09 6.82 10.39
N VAL A 33 27.08 7.50 10.93
CA VAL A 33 28.16 6.88 11.74
C VAL A 33 27.66 6.42 13.11
N ASN A 34 26.57 7.02 13.65
CA ASN A 34 26.03 6.65 14.97
C ASN A 34 25.00 5.51 14.94
N MET A 35 24.45 5.17 13.78
CA MET A 35 23.48 4.08 13.65
C MET A 35 24.14 2.71 13.43
N PHE A 36 25.42 2.66 13.00
CA PHE A 36 26.15 1.41 12.75
C PHE A 36 26.86 0.84 13.99
N SER A 37 26.91 1.59 15.11
CA SER A 37 27.65 1.19 16.32
C SER A 37 26.79 0.53 17.41
N LEU A 38 25.47 0.39 17.24
CA LEU A 38 24.56 -0.11 18.28
C LEU A 38 24.02 -1.52 18.05
N ASN A 39 24.46 -2.23 17.01
CA ASN A 39 23.94 -3.56 16.70
C ASN A 39 25.02 -4.65 16.67
N ARG A 40 25.88 -4.70 17.70
CA ARG A 40 26.78 -5.85 17.92
C ARG A 40 26.79 -6.23 19.39
N LYS A 41 25.70 -6.86 19.86
CA LYS A 41 25.76 -7.75 21.02
C LYS A 41 25.43 -9.14 20.50
N GLU A 42 26.49 -9.91 20.35
CA GLU A 42 26.45 -11.35 20.15
C GLU A 42 25.88 -11.99 21.41
N ASP A 43 24.70 -12.58 21.33
CA ASP A 43 24.19 -13.50 22.36
C ASP A 43 24.89 -14.85 22.20
N GLN A 44 25.82 -15.11 23.10
CA GLN A 44 26.44 -16.41 23.27
C GLN A 44 25.42 -17.38 23.86
N VAL A 45 25.03 -18.38 23.09
CA VAL A 45 24.26 -19.55 23.57
C VAL A 45 25.21 -20.50 24.22
N PRO A 46 25.04 -20.94 25.50
CA PRO A 46 25.88 -21.95 26.11
C PRO A 46 25.54 -23.33 25.57
N ARG A 47 26.55 -24.02 25.05
CA ARG A 47 26.54 -25.47 24.77
C ARG A 47 26.56 -26.23 26.10
N ALA A 48 25.49 -26.95 26.41
CA ALA A 48 25.50 -27.93 27.49
C ALA A 48 25.61 -29.33 26.92
N ILE A 49 26.71 -29.97 27.29
CA ILE A 49 27.09 -31.36 27.14
C ILE A 49 26.27 -32.21 28.12
N GLY A 50 25.82 -33.39 27.70
CA GLY A 50 25.25 -34.36 28.65
C GLY A 50 24.75 -35.65 28.01
N ARG A 51 25.68 -36.48 27.47
CA ARG A 51 25.44 -37.92 27.29
C ARG A 51 25.46 -38.59 28.66
N ARG A 52 24.40 -39.25 29.05
CA ARG A 52 24.47 -40.39 29.94
C ARG A 52 23.44 -41.44 29.59
N SER A 53 23.99 -42.57 29.15
CA SER A 53 23.35 -43.87 29.03
C SER A 53 22.84 -44.35 30.37
N PHE A 54 21.65 -44.96 30.41
CA PHE A 54 21.34 -45.99 31.40
C PHE A 54 20.62 -47.17 30.73
N LEU A 55 21.24 -48.30 30.90
CA LEU A 55 20.79 -49.62 30.49
C LEU A 55 19.98 -50.27 31.64
N ILE A 56 19.11 -51.19 31.24
CA ILE A 56 18.68 -52.41 31.96
C ILE A 56 17.46 -52.26 32.85
N GLY A 57 16.46 -53.05 32.50
CA GLY A 57 15.38 -53.52 33.33
C GLY A 57 14.49 -54.49 32.55
N ALA A 58 14.82 -55.78 32.67
CA ALA A 58 14.07 -56.89 32.07
C ALA A 58 12.78 -57.18 32.88
N GLY A 59 11.75 -57.65 32.18
CA GLY A 59 10.80 -58.58 32.74
C GLY A 59 9.35 -58.12 32.81
N ALA A 60 8.51 -58.67 32.00
CA ALA A 60 7.30 -59.40 32.35
C ALA A 60 6.36 -59.53 31.16
N THR A 61 6.20 -60.75 30.70
CA THR A 61 5.17 -61.22 29.77
C THR A 61 3.76 -60.94 30.27
N ALA A 62 2.93 -60.25 29.48
CA ALA A 62 1.48 -60.32 29.57
C ALA A 62 0.89 -60.41 28.17
N ALA A 63 0.40 -61.55 27.81
CA ALA A 63 -0.42 -61.80 26.66
C ALA A 63 -1.75 -61.00 26.79
N ALA A 64 -1.96 -60.04 25.94
CA ALA A 64 -3.24 -59.38 25.80
C ALA A 64 -3.77 -59.59 24.39
N LEU A 65 -4.92 -60.23 24.35
CA LEU A 65 -5.77 -60.56 23.22
C LEU A 65 -5.88 -59.40 22.20
N ALA A 66 -5.56 -59.74 20.95
CA ALA A 66 -5.80 -58.90 19.80
C ALA A 66 -7.32 -58.83 19.55
N CYS A 67 -7.98 -57.85 20.13
CA CYS A 67 -9.27 -57.33 19.61
C CYS A 67 -8.95 -56.42 18.46
N GLY A 68 -9.07 -56.92 17.25
CA GLY A 68 -8.95 -56.15 16.02
C GLY A 68 -10.03 -55.07 15.96
N TYR A 69 -9.73 -53.85 16.38
CA TYR A 69 -10.48 -52.70 15.96
C TYR A 69 -10.13 -52.38 14.51
N PHE A 70 -10.91 -52.96 13.60
CA PHE A 70 -10.99 -52.49 12.23
C PHE A 70 -11.50 -51.03 12.29
N GLN A 71 -10.60 -50.07 12.42
CA GLN A 71 -10.95 -48.69 12.12
C GLN A 71 -11.26 -48.63 10.63
N ARG A 72 -12.54 -48.68 10.32
CA ARG A 72 -13.03 -48.28 9.02
C ARG A 72 -12.59 -46.82 8.86
N SER A 73 -11.53 -46.58 8.09
CA SER A 73 -11.21 -45.28 7.57
C SER A 73 -12.41 -44.86 6.71
N GLU A 74 -13.21 -43.94 7.25
CA GLU A 74 -14.22 -43.26 6.41
C GLU A 74 -13.48 -42.65 5.22
N PRO A 75 -13.98 -42.87 3.97
CA PRO A 75 -13.39 -42.19 2.83
C PRO A 75 -13.45 -40.70 3.12
N ALA A 76 -12.28 -40.04 3.03
CA ALA A 76 -12.21 -38.59 3.15
C ALA A 76 -13.29 -37.99 2.24
N ARG A 77 -14.32 -37.41 2.87
CA ARG A 77 -15.37 -36.70 2.16
C ARG A 77 -14.67 -35.68 1.28
N ALA A 78 -14.67 -35.93 -0.03
CA ALA A 78 -14.15 -34.98 -0.99
C ALA A 78 -14.80 -33.62 -0.66
N ALA A 79 -13.98 -32.63 -0.37
CA ALA A 79 -14.47 -31.27 -0.15
C ALA A 79 -15.32 -30.91 -1.37
N GLU A 80 -16.60 -30.66 -1.15
CA GLU A 80 -17.47 -30.17 -2.21
C GLU A 80 -16.79 -28.94 -2.80
N PRO A 81 -16.73 -28.79 -4.14
CA PRO A 81 -16.16 -27.61 -4.74
C PRO A 81 -17.00 -26.41 -4.23
N THR A 82 -16.42 -25.64 -3.33
CA THR A 82 -16.95 -24.33 -2.97
C THR A 82 -17.12 -23.61 -4.29
N SER A 83 -18.33 -23.14 -4.57
CA SER A 83 -18.67 -22.48 -5.83
C SER A 83 -17.76 -21.27 -5.99
N ASP A 84 -16.70 -21.41 -6.77
CA ASP A 84 -15.73 -20.36 -7.11
C ASP A 84 -16.32 -19.28 -8.05
N LEU A 85 -17.63 -19.06 -7.94
CA LEU A 85 -18.25 -17.95 -8.65
C LEU A 85 -17.77 -16.64 -8.01
N PRO A 86 -17.24 -15.72 -8.80
CA PRO A 86 -16.76 -14.45 -8.29
C PRO A 86 -17.88 -13.73 -7.55
N LYS A 87 -17.60 -13.32 -6.32
CA LYS A 87 -18.52 -12.56 -5.48
C LYS A 87 -18.98 -11.31 -6.25
N LYS A 88 -20.27 -11.03 -6.27
CA LYS A 88 -20.77 -9.76 -6.84
C LYS A 88 -20.63 -8.64 -5.85
N VAL A 89 -20.20 -7.47 -6.35
CA VAL A 89 -20.09 -6.22 -5.59
C VAL A 89 -20.84 -5.11 -6.31
N SER A 90 -21.44 -4.21 -5.55
CA SER A 90 -22.08 -3.02 -6.10
C SER A 90 -21.04 -1.90 -6.20
N ILE A 91 -20.94 -1.27 -7.37
CA ILE A 91 -20.15 -0.09 -7.64
C ILE A 91 -20.97 0.94 -8.38
N VAL A 92 -20.55 2.19 -8.34
CA VAL A 92 -21.14 3.28 -9.11
C VAL A 92 -20.30 3.53 -10.35
N GLU A 93 -20.91 3.54 -11.51
CA GLU A 93 -20.25 3.93 -12.76
C GLU A 93 -20.27 5.43 -12.97
N PHE A 94 -19.18 5.95 -13.54
CA PHE A 94 -19.01 7.36 -13.91
C PHE A 94 -18.46 7.48 -15.33
N SER A 95 -18.82 8.58 -16.02
CA SER A 95 -18.14 9.01 -17.24
C SER A 95 -16.76 9.61 -16.89
N ASP A 96 -15.92 9.86 -17.90
CA ASP A 96 -14.63 10.52 -17.68
C ASP A 96 -14.81 12.02 -17.33
N SER A 97 -15.98 12.59 -17.63
CA SER A 97 -16.40 13.94 -17.17
C SER A 97 -17.06 13.92 -15.78
N SER A 98 -16.80 12.88 -14.96
CA SER A 98 -17.30 12.73 -13.58
C SER A 98 -18.82 12.66 -13.42
N GLN A 99 -19.56 12.46 -14.50
CA GLN A 99 -21.02 12.30 -14.40
C GLN A 99 -21.35 10.94 -13.81
N ARG A 100 -22.09 10.93 -12.70
CA ARG A 100 -22.62 9.71 -12.08
C ARG A 100 -23.62 9.08 -13.03
N LYS A 101 -23.42 7.79 -13.35
CA LYS A 101 -24.32 7.02 -14.19
C LYS A 101 -25.25 6.19 -13.30
N THR A 102 -24.96 4.94 -13.10
CA THR A 102 -25.83 4.02 -12.39
C THR A 102 -25.04 3.18 -11.38
N VAL A 103 -25.74 2.60 -10.42
CA VAL A 103 -25.20 1.57 -9.54
C VAL A 103 -25.35 0.24 -10.26
N VAL A 104 -24.25 -0.47 -10.44
CA VAL A 104 -24.22 -1.78 -11.09
C VAL A 104 -23.68 -2.84 -10.14
N SER A 105 -24.24 -4.04 -10.24
CA SER A 105 -23.76 -5.21 -9.52
C SER A 105 -22.89 -6.04 -10.46
N LEU A 106 -21.58 -6.02 -10.25
CA LEU A 106 -20.59 -6.68 -11.10
C LEU A 106 -19.84 -7.78 -10.32
N PRO A 107 -19.36 -8.82 -11.01
CA PRO A 107 -18.47 -9.78 -10.38
C PRO A 107 -17.15 -9.10 -9.97
N THR A 108 -16.58 -9.56 -8.87
CA THR A 108 -15.20 -9.19 -8.51
C THR A 108 -14.24 -9.68 -9.59
N VAL A 109 -13.18 -8.89 -9.85
CA VAL A 109 -12.14 -9.28 -10.79
C VAL A 109 -11.10 -10.10 -10.04
N ILE A 110 -11.05 -11.39 -10.34
CA ILE A 110 -10.09 -12.34 -9.78
C ILE A 110 -9.19 -12.80 -10.92
N LYS A 111 -7.89 -12.71 -10.72
CA LYS A 111 -6.85 -13.16 -11.67
C LYS A 111 -5.72 -13.81 -10.90
N THR A 112 -5.02 -14.71 -11.56
CA THR A 112 -3.77 -15.28 -11.05
C THR A 112 -2.66 -14.21 -10.98
N GLU A 113 -1.62 -14.48 -10.21
CA GLU A 113 -0.46 -13.59 -10.13
C GLU A 113 0.18 -13.34 -11.50
N ASP A 114 0.31 -14.39 -12.30
CA ASP A 114 0.89 -14.31 -13.65
C ASP A 114 0.04 -13.46 -14.60
N GLU A 115 -1.28 -13.54 -14.51
CA GLU A 115 -2.18 -12.69 -15.29
C GLU A 115 -2.07 -11.22 -14.88
N TRP A 116 -1.94 -10.93 -13.57
CA TRP A 116 -1.70 -9.58 -13.08
C TRP A 116 -0.35 -9.04 -13.54
N ARG A 117 0.72 -9.85 -13.47
CA ARG A 117 2.06 -9.47 -13.95
C ARG A 117 2.10 -9.17 -15.44
N LYS A 118 1.29 -9.86 -16.24
CA LYS A 118 1.16 -9.58 -17.70
C LYS A 118 0.42 -8.28 -17.99
N GLN A 119 -0.51 -7.89 -17.12
CA GLN A 119 -1.35 -6.70 -17.31
C GLN A 119 -0.70 -5.42 -16.77
N LEU A 120 0.03 -5.51 -15.67
CA LEU A 120 0.51 -4.38 -14.88
C LEU A 120 2.01 -4.15 -15.09
N SER A 121 2.45 -2.91 -14.93
CA SER A 121 3.88 -2.64 -14.75
C SER A 121 4.40 -3.28 -13.47
N PRO A 122 5.71 -3.54 -13.33
CA PRO A 122 6.27 -4.06 -12.09
C PRO A 122 5.85 -3.24 -10.85
N ASP A 123 5.95 -1.91 -10.91
CA ASP A 123 5.60 -1.03 -9.79
C ASP A 123 4.10 -1.07 -9.48
N SER A 124 3.24 -1.04 -10.51
CA SER A 124 1.79 -1.19 -10.32
C SER A 124 1.43 -2.54 -9.71
N PHE A 125 2.13 -3.61 -10.08
CA PHE A 125 1.93 -4.93 -9.50
C PHE A 125 2.33 -4.97 -8.02
N GLU A 126 3.53 -4.51 -7.66
CA GLU A 126 4.00 -4.50 -6.27
C GLU A 126 3.08 -3.67 -5.38
N VAL A 127 2.66 -2.49 -5.83
CA VAL A 127 1.73 -1.65 -5.08
C VAL A 127 0.35 -2.29 -4.96
N THR A 128 -0.26 -2.68 -6.08
CA THR A 128 -1.68 -3.09 -6.06
C THR A 128 -1.91 -4.52 -5.57
N ARG A 129 -0.91 -5.42 -5.72
CA ARG A 129 -1.04 -6.85 -5.39
C ARG A 129 -0.22 -7.29 -4.18
N ARG A 130 0.81 -6.51 -3.79
CA ARG A 130 1.68 -6.79 -2.66
C ARG A 130 1.59 -5.74 -1.56
N ALA A 131 0.68 -4.75 -1.70
CA ALA A 131 0.48 -3.64 -0.78
C ALA A 131 1.76 -2.84 -0.48
N ALA A 132 2.64 -2.73 -1.47
CA ALA A 132 3.80 -1.85 -1.40
C ALA A 132 3.39 -0.38 -1.49
N THR A 133 4.33 0.52 -1.20
CA THR A 133 4.17 1.96 -1.38
C THR A 133 5.24 2.46 -2.35
N GLU A 134 4.84 3.22 -3.36
CA GLU A 134 5.77 3.89 -4.28
C GLU A 134 6.58 4.97 -3.56
N SER A 135 7.73 5.36 -4.10
CA SER A 135 8.49 6.50 -3.56
C SER A 135 7.75 7.82 -3.82
N PRO A 136 7.84 8.81 -2.92
CA PRO A 136 7.20 10.09 -3.13
C PRO A 136 7.81 10.83 -4.33
N TYR A 137 7.02 11.62 -5.04
CA TYR A 137 7.43 12.44 -6.20
C TYR A 137 7.99 11.66 -7.40
N THR A 138 7.75 10.35 -7.52
CA THR A 138 8.33 9.53 -8.59
C THR A 138 7.47 9.44 -9.84
N ASN A 139 6.19 9.80 -9.77
CA ASN A 139 5.23 9.63 -10.85
C ASN A 139 4.45 10.90 -11.17
N GLU A 140 3.89 11.00 -12.39
CA GLU A 140 3.26 12.22 -12.93
C GLU A 140 1.93 12.58 -12.27
N ASN A 141 1.18 11.61 -11.75
CA ASN A 141 -0.15 11.84 -11.19
C ASN A 141 -0.24 12.84 -10.01
N PRO A 142 0.78 13.07 -9.16
CA PRO A 142 0.73 14.13 -8.17
C PRO A 142 0.47 15.50 -8.76
N ASN A 143 0.98 15.76 -9.97
CA ASN A 143 0.92 17.06 -10.64
C ASN A 143 -0.24 17.17 -11.65
N GLU A 144 -1.13 16.16 -11.77
CA GLU A 144 -2.25 16.23 -12.69
C GLU A 144 -3.36 17.15 -12.14
N HIS A 145 -3.63 18.24 -12.84
CA HIS A 145 -4.62 19.26 -12.47
C HIS A 145 -5.76 19.40 -13.49
N ALA A 146 -5.74 18.60 -14.59
CA ALA A 146 -6.82 18.60 -15.55
C ALA A 146 -8.12 18.05 -14.95
N LYS A 147 -9.27 18.41 -15.53
CA LYS A 147 -10.55 17.81 -15.17
C LYS A 147 -10.61 16.36 -15.66
N GLY A 148 -11.08 15.47 -14.80
CA GLY A 148 -11.19 14.04 -15.13
C GLY A 148 -11.34 13.15 -13.92
N VAL A 149 -11.21 11.85 -14.15
CA VAL A 149 -11.42 10.80 -13.14
C VAL A 149 -10.15 9.95 -13.01
N PHE A 150 -9.72 9.71 -11.79
CA PHE A 150 -8.70 8.70 -11.48
C PHE A 150 -9.37 7.34 -11.35
N ARG A 151 -8.94 6.39 -12.18
CA ARG A 151 -9.50 5.05 -12.29
C ARG A 151 -8.51 4.00 -11.84
N CYS A 152 -9.00 2.90 -11.30
CA CYS A 152 -8.16 1.76 -10.89
C CYS A 152 -7.38 1.21 -12.09
N ILE A 153 -6.06 1.11 -11.97
CA ILE A 153 -5.18 0.56 -13.01
C ILE A 153 -5.49 -0.92 -13.32
N CYS A 154 -6.04 -1.65 -12.35
CA CYS A 154 -6.32 -3.08 -12.45
C CYS A 154 -7.63 -3.39 -13.17
N CYS A 155 -8.71 -2.63 -12.91
CA CYS A 155 -10.07 -2.99 -13.33
C CYS A 155 -10.92 -1.82 -13.85
N ASP A 156 -10.35 -0.63 -13.96
CA ASP A 156 -10.96 0.56 -14.52
C ASP A 156 -12.13 1.16 -13.70
N THR A 157 -12.35 0.71 -12.48
CA THR A 157 -13.34 1.32 -11.59
C THR A 157 -12.96 2.77 -11.31
N ALA A 158 -13.92 3.71 -11.40
CA ALA A 158 -13.73 5.11 -11.05
C ALA A 158 -13.50 5.23 -9.53
N LEU A 159 -12.41 5.88 -9.10
CA LEU A 159 -11.99 5.96 -7.70
C LEU A 159 -12.09 7.38 -7.14
N PHE A 160 -11.51 8.35 -7.82
CA PHE A 160 -11.47 9.74 -7.36
C PHE A 160 -11.76 10.71 -8.50
N ASP A 161 -12.40 11.83 -8.17
CA ASP A 161 -12.62 12.95 -9.07
C ASP A 161 -11.46 13.94 -8.92
N SER A 162 -11.01 14.54 -10.03
CA SER A 162 -9.96 15.55 -10.01
C SER A 162 -10.32 16.79 -9.18
N SER A 163 -11.61 17.10 -9.03
CA SER A 163 -12.08 18.21 -8.19
C SER A 163 -11.86 17.98 -6.70
N THR A 164 -11.69 16.74 -6.26
CA THR A 164 -11.39 16.41 -4.87
C THR A 164 -9.88 16.32 -4.59
N LYS A 165 -9.03 16.43 -5.62
CA LYS A 165 -7.58 16.43 -5.49
C LYS A 165 -7.07 17.73 -4.89
N PHE A 166 -6.06 17.62 -4.02
CA PHE A 166 -5.38 18.78 -3.43
C PHE A 166 -3.89 18.49 -3.21
N GLU A 167 -3.11 19.56 -3.08
CA GLU A 167 -1.68 19.49 -2.82
C GLU A 167 -1.42 19.32 -1.32
N SER A 168 -1.08 18.08 -0.92
CA SER A 168 -0.77 17.76 0.49
C SER A 168 0.69 17.99 0.87
N GLY A 169 1.58 18.20 -0.11
CA GLY A 169 3.03 18.31 0.12
C GLY A 169 3.72 16.99 0.45
N THR A 170 3.00 15.86 0.44
CA THR A 170 3.56 14.54 0.80
C THR A 170 4.26 13.83 -0.36
N GLY A 171 4.05 14.29 -1.59
CA GLY A 171 4.62 13.68 -2.81
C GLY A 171 3.78 12.54 -3.41
N TRP A 172 2.62 12.27 -2.84
CA TRP A 172 1.62 11.34 -3.37
C TRP A 172 0.33 12.06 -3.73
N PRO A 173 -0.43 11.58 -4.75
CA PRO A 173 -1.75 12.11 -5.06
C PRO A 173 -2.67 12.06 -3.84
N SER A 174 -3.24 13.20 -3.47
CA SER A 174 -4.09 13.31 -2.28
C SER A 174 -5.47 13.84 -2.64
N PHE A 175 -6.51 13.22 -2.07
CA PHE A 175 -7.91 13.56 -2.32
C PHE A 175 -8.65 13.71 -0.99
N TRP A 176 -9.59 14.64 -0.88
CA TRP A 176 -10.39 14.79 0.33
C TRP A 176 -11.63 13.88 0.36
N ALA A 177 -12.02 13.26 -0.77
CA ALA A 177 -13.08 12.25 -0.84
C ALA A 177 -12.92 11.35 -2.08
N PRO A 178 -13.37 10.08 -2.03
CA PRO A 178 -13.56 9.24 -3.21
C PRO A 178 -14.74 9.75 -4.05
N ILE A 179 -14.76 9.41 -5.34
CA ILE A 179 -15.88 9.76 -6.24
C ILE A 179 -17.20 9.10 -5.81
N ALA A 180 -17.10 7.91 -5.21
CA ALA A 180 -18.18 7.19 -4.54
C ALA A 180 -17.61 6.23 -3.49
N LYS A 181 -18.18 6.21 -2.28
CA LYS A 181 -17.77 5.29 -1.21
C LYS A 181 -17.95 3.82 -1.59
N GLU A 182 -18.93 3.52 -2.44
CA GLU A 182 -19.22 2.21 -2.97
C GLU A 182 -18.07 1.63 -3.83
N ASN A 183 -17.20 2.48 -4.37
CA ASN A 183 -16.13 2.08 -5.28
C ASN A 183 -14.82 1.73 -4.58
N ILE A 184 -14.71 2.06 -3.30
CA ILE A 184 -13.56 1.73 -2.46
C ILE A 184 -13.94 0.84 -1.29
N LEU A 185 -12.92 0.23 -0.69
CA LEU A 185 -13.03 -0.53 0.56
C LEU A 185 -11.97 0.02 1.52
N GLU A 186 -12.38 0.29 2.75
CA GLU A 186 -11.49 0.69 3.83
C GLU A 186 -11.34 -0.49 4.80
N SER A 187 -10.11 -0.75 5.24
CA SER A 187 -9.77 -1.82 6.18
C SER A 187 -8.63 -1.42 7.11
N THR A 188 -8.58 -2.01 8.29
CA THR A 188 -7.47 -1.76 9.22
C THR A 188 -6.19 -2.41 8.72
N ASP A 189 -5.10 -1.64 8.68
CA ASP A 189 -3.73 -2.07 8.39
C ASP A 189 -2.88 -1.92 9.65
N ASN A 190 -2.41 -3.05 10.18
CA ASN A 190 -1.55 -3.10 11.38
C ASN A 190 -0.08 -3.37 11.02
N SER A 191 0.32 -3.22 9.76
CA SER A 191 1.69 -3.45 9.33
C SER A 191 2.66 -2.40 9.90
N PHE A 192 3.94 -2.76 9.95
CA PHE A 192 5.03 -1.89 10.41
C PHE A 192 4.86 -1.27 11.82
N GLY A 193 4.09 -1.92 12.70
CA GLY A 193 3.85 -1.44 14.06
C GLY A 193 2.97 -0.19 14.17
N MET A 194 2.28 0.19 13.10
CA MET A 194 1.34 1.30 13.05
C MET A 194 -0.07 0.80 12.79
N VAL A 195 -1.08 1.51 13.31
CA VAL A 195 -2.49 1.27 12.96
C VAL A 195 -2.93 2.33 11.97
N ARG A 196 -3.24 1.92 10.74
CA ARG A 196 -3.68 2.82 9.67
C ARG A 196 -4.96 2.28 9.03
N THR A 197 -5.64 3.09 8.24
CA THR A 197 -6.76 2.66 7.42
C THR A 197 -6.30 2.53 5.97
N ALA A 198 -6.17 1.29 5.51
CA ALA A 198 -5.86 0.99 4.11
C ALA A 198 -7.09 1.18 3.23
N VAL A 199 -6.85 1.65 2.01
CA VAL A 199 -7.86 1.86 0.97
C VAL A 199 -7.57 0.93 -0.20
N SER A 200 -8.57 0.15 -0.62
CA SER A 200 -8.50 -0.72 -1.79
C SER A 200 -9.70 -0.55 -2.74
N CYS A 201 -9.54 -1.01 -3.96
CA CYS A 201 -10.60 -0.99 -4.96
C CYS A 201 -11.66 -2.05 -4.64
N ARG A 202 -12.93 -1.66 -4.52
CA ARG A 202 -14.05 -2.57 -4.21
C ARG A 202 -14.17 -3.74 -5.17
N ARG A 203 -13.86 -3.55 -6.46
CA ARG A 203 -14.10 -4.55 -7.50
C ARG A 203 -12.99 -5.58 -7.66
N CYS A 204 -11.72 -5.19 -7.44
CA CYS A 204 -10.58 -6.07 -7.72
C CYS A 204 -9.60 -6.20 -6.55
N ASP A 205 -9.93 -5.59 -5.41
CA ASP A 205 -9.11 -5.60 -4.20
C ASP A 205 -7.68 -5.06 -4.39
N ALA A 206 -7.47 -4.21 -5.40
CA ALA A 206 -6.19 -3.54 -5.60
C ALA A 206 -5.91 -2.61 -4.44
N HIS A 207 -4.76 -2.76 -3.77
CA HIS A 207 -4.31 -1.77 -2.80
C HIS A 207 -4.08 -0.43 -3.50
N LEU A 208 -4.62 0.66 -2.93
CA LEU A 208 -4.53 2.00 -3.50
C LEU A 208 -3.65 2.93 -2.66
N GLY A 209 -3.70 2.81 -1.34
CA GLY A 209 -3.02 3.67 -0.39
C GLY A 209 -3.70 3.65 0.97
N HIS A 210 -3.68 4.77 1.67
CA HIS A 210 -4.25 4.91 3.01
C HIS A 210 -5.06 6.21 3.14
N VAL A 211 -6.00 6.23 4.08
CA VAL A 211 -6.74 7.43 4.45
C VAL A 211 -6.33 7.88 5.85
N PHE A 212 -6.20 9.20 6.02
CA PHE A 212 -5.79 9.89 7.24
C PHE A 212 -6.82 10.98 7.58
N ASP A 213 -6.84 11.44 8.81
CA ASP A 213 -7.74 12.46 9.37
C ASP A 213 -7.12 13.88 9.41
N ASP A 214 -6.09 14.10 8.61
CA ASP A 214 -5.33 15.34 8.49
C ASP A 214 -5.58 16.09 7.17
N GLY A 215 -6.72 15.86 6.55
CA GLY A 215 -7.12 16.46 5.28
C GLY A 215 -7.84 17.82 5.43
N PRO A 216 -8.12 18.49 4.30
CA PRO A 216 -8.82 19.76 4.29
C PRO A 216 -10.36 19.60 4.45
N PRO A 217 -11.10 20.68 4.76
CA PRO A 217 -12.55 20.70 4.60
C PRO A 217 -12.94 20.30 3.14
N PRO A 218 -14.12 19.71 2.93
CA PRO A 218 -15.23 19.56 3.87
C PRO A 218 -15.17 18.29 4.73
N THR A 219 -14.30 17.31 4.42
CA THR A 219 -14.32 16.03 5.09
C THR A 219 -13.32 15.92 6.26
N GLY A 220 -12.24 16.68 6.24
CA GLY A 220 -11.10 16.51 7.14
C GLY A 220 -10.26 15.27 6.81
N LEU A 221 -10.57 14.54 5.73
CA LEU A 221 -9.87 13.32 5.35
C LEU A 221 -8.86 13.59 4.23
N ARG A 222 -7.75 12.85 4.27
CA ARG A 222 -6.75 12.79 3.22
C ARG A 222 -6.57 11.37 2.74
N TYR A 223 -7.11 11.06 1.58
CA TYR A 223 -6.85 9.83 0.84
C TYR A 223 -5.52 9.97 0.10
N CYS A 224 -4.46 9.42 0.69
CA CYS A 224 -3.09 9.44 0.16
C CYS A 224 -2.87 8.19 -0.69
N MET A 225 -2.88 8.34 -2.00
CA MET A 225 -2.94 7.23 -2.95
C MET A 225 -1.63 7.06 -3.71
N ASN A 226 -1.28 5.82 -4.05
CA ASN A 226 -0.18 5.55 -4.96
C ASN A 226 -0.59 5.88 -6.40
N SER A 227 0.21 6.68 -7.09
CA SER A 227 -0.07 7.08 -8.47
C SER A 227 -0.07 5.89 -9.42
N VAL A 228 0.84 4.93 -9.24
CA VAL A 228 0.93 3.71 -10.07
C VAL A 228 -0.26 2.75 -9.88
N ALA A 229 -1.09 2.95 -8.84
CA ALA A 229 -2.32 2.19 -8.63
C ALA A 229 -3.50 2.73 -9.44
N MET A 230 -3.34 3.91 -10.06
CA MET A 230 -4.40 4.61 -10.78
C MET A 230 -3.93 5.03 -12.16
N ARG A 231 -4.89 5.22 -13.06
CA ARG A 231 -4.72 5.93 -14.32
C ARG A 231 -5.64 7.16 -14.34
N PHE A 232 -5.18 8.23 -14.91
CA PHE A 232 -6.01 9.42 -15.12
C PHE A 232 -6.77 9.32 -16.45
N ALA A 233 -8.09 9.53 -16.42
CA ALA A 233 -8.95 9.65 -17.57
C ALA A 233 -9.41 11.10 -17.67
N LYS A 234 -8.86 11.84 -18.64
CA LYS A 234 -9.19 13.25 -18.86
C LYS A 234 -10.63 13.40 -19.34
N ALA A 235 -11.35 14.38 -18.82
CA ALA A 235 -12.66 14.73 -19.31
C ALA A 235 -12.59 15.19 -20.76
N SER A 236 -13.45 14.62 -21.61
CA SER A 236 -13.61 14.98 -23.03
C SER A 236 -14.65 16.09 -23.19
#